data_f9c7d2e2abfeb29a261a4787b994d18c
#
_entry.id   f9c7d2e2abfeb29a261a4787b994d18c
#
_cell.length_a   1.000
_cell.length_b   1.000
_cell.length_c   1.000
_cell.angle_alpha   90.00
_cell.angle_beta   90.00
_cell.angle_gamma   90.00
#
_symmetry.space_group_name_H-M   'P 1'
#
loop_
_entity.id
_entity.type
_entity.pdbx_description
1 polymer ?
#
loop_
_entity_poly.entity_id
_entity_poly.type
_entity_poly.pdbx_seq_one_letter_code
_entity_poly.pdbx_strand_id
1 'polypeptide(L)'
;MNQRIRNITVGTGPVLVFGGAYSNLEALRAVRAVAEARGIPPGNVLCTGDTPGYCAEPAECLDLLAQWGCHAIAGNVETNLVNGTDDCGCGFGDGSRCDMFAKLWYDYAQRNVTPENLTFMAELPDQLRFTYGGKSVTVLHGSPQNQSEFVWRSTPVNEKLDFCVTAGAEVIIGGHCGLPFAHRLDAEHLWLNAGVIGMPANDGTPRTWYLILDDTDGFDYSFHPLEYDHRSAKAKMIYDRRLPVSYAATLTTGIWDNTEIMPPAETAREGIPLDPQQLKAAANDPAAPNGIAPALGRPNSTKTKENLPLKNLAAMNKYTDPKDLKSFGKIAEWQEEMGEKFFDWYSGVTEGDSALTEREKALIALAVSHAIQCSYCIDAYTTNSLQAGADEEQMMEAVHVAAAVKAGTTLIYARQMQRQVDKITM
;
A
#
# COMPACT_ATOMS: atom_id res chain seq x y z
N MET A 1 27.12 -9.42 1.15
CA MET A 1 26.95 -10.64 1.99
C MET A 1 26.63 -11.81 1.08
N ASN A 2 27.12 -13.04 1.39
CA ASN A 2 26.67 -14.21 0.63
C ASN A 2 25.20 -14.47 0.97
N GLN A 3 24.33 -14.46 -0.04
CA GLN A 3 22.92 -14.77 0.14
C GLN A 3 22.72 -16.23 0.57
N ARG A 4 21.81 -16.46 1.52
CA ARG A 4 21.44 -17.79 2.01
C ARG A 4 20.37 -18.38 1.08
N ILE A 5 20.80 -19.24 0.16
CA ILE A 5 19.92 -19.91 -0.78
C ILE A 5 19.60 -21.31 -0.24
N ARG A 6 18.32 -21.64 -0.16
CA ARG A 6 17.85 -22.98 0.25
C ARG A 6 17.14 -23.68 -0.91
N ASN A 7 17.67 -24.84 -1.31
CA ASN A 7 16.94 -25.71 -2.22
C ASN A 7 15.88 -26.49 -1.43
N ILE A 8 14.66 -26.48 -1.93
CA ILE A 8 13.53 -27.18 -1.31
C ILE A 8 12.91 -28.16 -2.32
N THR A 9 12.11 -29.06 -1.80
CA THR A 9 11.24 -29.92 -2.60
C THR A 9 9.81 -29.62 -2.21
N VAL A 10 9.00 -29.20 -3.17
CA VAL A 10 7.54 -29.12 -3.01
C VAL A 10 6.92 -30.44 -3.50
N GLY A 11 5.82 -30.85 -2.88
CA GLY A 11 5.07 -32.03 -3.30
C GLY A 11 4.33 -31.78 -4.62
N THR A 12 3.83 -32.85 -5.22
CA THR A 12 2.89 -32.77 -6.36
C THR A 12 1.58 -32.13 -5.94
N GLY A 13 0.87 -31.50 -6.89
CA GLY A 13 -0.39 -30.79 -6.66
C GLY A 13 -0.19 -29.33 -6.30
N PRO A 14 -1.24 -28.61 -5.91
CA PRO A 14 -1.22 -27.17 -5.79
C PRO A 14 -0.20 -26.66 -4.74
N VAL A 15 0.48 -25.57 -5.08
CA VAL A 15 1.37 -24.83 -4.17
C VAL A 15 0.76 -23.46 -3.92
N LEU A 16 0.54 -23.12 -2.65
CA LEU A 16 0.03 -21.81 -2.24
C LEU A 16 1.20 -20.86 -1.96
N VAL A 17 1.18 -19.68 -2.55
CA VAL A 17 2.17 -18.61 -2.32
C VAL A 17 1.48 -17.36 -1.82
N PHE A 18 2.02 -16.76 -0.77
CA PHE A 18 1.55 -15.48 -0.24
C PHE A 18 2.73 -14.58 0.13
N GLY A 19 2.51 -13.26 0.04
CA GLY A 19 3.48 -12.26 0.47
C GLY A 19 3.19 -11.73 1.87
N GLY A 20 3.90 -10.71 2.27
CA GLY A 20 3.95 -10.12 3.60
C GLY A 20 2.67 -10.21 4.42
N ALA A 21 2.76 -10.87 5.57
CA ALA A 21 1.67 -10.89 6.53
C ALA A 21 1.55 -9.55 7.28
N TYR A 22 2.62 -8.76 7.32
CA TYR A 22 2.65 -7.41 7.90
C TYR A 22 2.04 -7.32 9.31
N SER A 23 2.30 -8.31 10.18
CA SER A 23 1.72 -8.40 11.52
C SER A 23 0.17 -8.43 11.54
N ASN A 24 -0.48 -8.81 10.45
CA ASN A 24 -1.93 -8.97 10.33
C ASN A 24 -2.31 -10.45 10.58
N LEU A 25 -2.52 -10.77 11.86
CA LEU A 25 -2.78 -12.15 12.30
C LEU A 25 -4.09 -12.71 11.71
N GLU A 26 -5.11 -11.86 11.53
CA GLU A 26 -6.38 -12.27 10.92
C GLU A 26 -6.16 -12.74 9.47
N ALA A 27 -5.35 -12.03 8.69
CA ALA A 27 -5.05 -12.40 7.32
C ALA A 27 -4.19 -13.67 7.24
N LEU A 28 -3.21 -13.82 8.14
CA LEU A 28 -2.38 -15.02 8.21
C LEU A 28 -3.18 -16.26 8.62
N ARG A 29 -4.12 -16.13 9.55
CA ARG A 29 -5.07 -17.21 9.90
C ARG A 29 -5.99 -17.55 8.73
N ALA A 30 -6.46 -16.55 8.00
CA ALA A 30 -7.34 -16.77 6.86
C ALA A 30 -6.63 -17.53 5.73
N VAL A 31 -5.40 -17.16 5.36
CA VAL A 31 -4.66 -17.87 4.30
C VAL A 31 -4.28 -19.30 4.74
N ARG A 32 -3.98 -19.52 6.01
CA ARG A 32 -3.77 -20.87 6.57
C ARG A 32 -5.04 -21.70 6.46
N ALA A 33 -6.19 -21.16 6.83
CA ALA A 33 -7.48 -21.86 6.69
C ALA A 33 -7.79 -22.20 5.22
N VAL A 34 -7.43 -21.34 4.27
CA VAL A 34 -7.53 -21.62 2.83
C VAL A 34 -6.66 -22.83 2.44
N ALA A 35 -5.40 -22.87 2.90
CA ALA A 35 -4.51 -24.03 2.62
C ALA A 35 -5.09 -25.33 3.20
N GLU A 36 -5.55 -25.30 4.46
CA GLU A 36 -6.18 -26.44 5.13
C GLU A 36 -7.45 -26.92 4.40
N ALA A 37 -8.34 -25.98 4.02
CA ALA A 37 -9.58 -26.30 3.30
C ALA A 37 -9.35 -26.86 1.89
N ARG A 38 -8.23 -26.50 1.26
CA ARG A 38 -7.80 -27.03 -0.05
C ARG A 38 -6.95 -28.30 0.06
N GLY A 39 -6.65 -28.79 1.27
CA GLY A 39 -5.78 -29.94 1.48
C GLY A 39 -4.32 -29.70 1.07
N ILE A 40 -3.86 -28.45 1.04
CA ILE A 40 -2.48 -28.09 0.70
C ILE A 40 -1.61 -28.26 1.95
N PRO A 41 -0.63 -29.20 1.94
CA PRO A 41 0.21 -29.44 3.10
C PRO A 41 1.19 -28.28 3.32
N PRO A 42 1.71 -28.06 4.55
CA PRO A 42 2.67 -26.98 4.83
C PRO A 42 3.90 -26.95 3.91
N GLY A 43 4.40 -28.13 3.48
CA GLY A 43 5.50 -28.23 2.51
C GLY A 43 5.19 -27.71 1.10
N ASN A 44 3.91 -27.43 0.79
CA ASN A 44 3.47 -26.80 -0.45
C ASN A 44 2.95 -25.37 -0.21
N VAL A 45 3.36 -24.72 0.88
CA VAL A 45 3.02 -23.33 1.19
C VAL A 45 4.30 -22.50 1.26
N LEU A 46 4.32 -21.37 0.55
CA LEU A 46 5.48 -20.49 0.43
C LEU A 46 5.12 -19.05 0.87
N CYS A 47 5.95 -18.48 1.76
CA CYS A 47 5.86 -17.07 2.17
C CYS A 47 7.04 -16.28 1.59
N THR A 48 6.77 -15.15 0.93
CA THR A 48 7.79 -14.32 0.28
C THR A 48 8.43 -13.26 1.19
N GLY A 49 8.35 -13.43 2.52
CA GLY A 49 8.96 -12.53 3.51
C GLY A 49 8.05 -11.39 3.96
N ASP A 50 8.57 -10.52 4.80
CA ASP A 50 7.88 -9.40 5.45
C ASP A 50 6.68 -9.85 6.29
N THR A 51 6.91 -10.83 7.15
CA THR A 51 5.91 -11.30 8.12
C THR A 51 5.62 -10.24 9.18
N PRO A 52 6.63 -9.63 9.86
CA PRO A 52 6.39 -8.49 10.73
C PRO A 52 6.24 -7.20 9.92
N GLY A 53 5.64 -6.18 10.53
CA GLY A 53 5.52 -4.84 9.97
C GLY A 53 4.09 -4.29 10.04
N TYR A 54 3.93 -3.03 9.79
CA TYR A 54 2.68 -2.28 9.62
C TYR A 54 1.57 -2.46 10.66
N CYS A 55 1.12 -3.71 10.93
CA CYS A 55 -0.03 -4.02 11.79
C CYS A 55 0.38 -4.39 13.23
N ALA A 56 -0.56 -4.93 14.03
CA ALA A 56 -0.48 -4.89 15.48
C ALA A 56 0.12 -6.15 16.15
N GLU A 57 0.28 -7.27 15.43
CA GLU A 57 0.58 -8.57 16.04
C GLU A 57 1.84 -9.24 15.43
N PRO A 58 3.04 -8.60 15.57
CA PRO A 58 4.25 -9.12 14.95
C PRO A 58 4.70 -10.47 15.56
N ALA A 59 4.69 -10.63 16.86
CA ALA A 59 5.12 -11.86 17.52
C ALA A 59 4.17 -13.02 17.19
N GLU A 60 2.86 -12.79 17.28
CA GLU A 60 1.84 -13.80 17.02
C GLU A 60 1.86 -14.28 15.56
N CYS A 61 2.18 -13.39 14.61
CA CYS A 61 2.36 -13.76 13.20
C CYS A 61 3.60 -14.64 13.00
N LEU A 62 4.71 -14.28 13.60
CA LEU A 62 5.95 -15.07 13.54
C LEU A 62 5.80 -16.43 14.20
N ASP A 63 5.14 -16.49 15.38
CA ASP A 63 4.84 -17.73 16.07
C ASP A 63 3.94 -18.64 15.23
N LEU A 64 2.89 -18.08 14.63
CA LEU A 64 1.98 -18.85 13.77
C LEU A 64 2.71 -19.39 12.54
N LEU A 65 3.58 -18.60 11.91
CA LEU A 65 4.35 -19.00 10.74
C LEU A 65 5.33 -20.13 11.09
N ALA A 66 6.06 -19.99 12.20
CA ALA A 66 6.98 -21.01 12.72
C ALA A 66 6.23 -22.32 13.05
N GLN A 67 5.08 -22.24 13.73
CA GLN A 67 4.25 -23.42 14.05
C GLN A 67 3.61 -24.06 12.82
N TRP A 68 3.29 -23.31 11.80
CA TRP A 68 2.70 -23.83 10.57
C TRP A 68 3.70 -24.73 9.82
N GLY A 69 5.00 -24.39 9.88
CA GLY A 69 6.05 -25.19 9.26
C GLY A 69 6.06 -25.09 7.73
N CYS A 70 5.51 -24.02 7.18
CA CYS A 70 5.59 -23.71 5.75
C CYS A 70 6.98 -23.16 5.40
N HIS A 71 7.29 -23.13 4.11
CA HIS A 71 8.52 -22.51 3.64
C HIS A 71 8.39 -20.98 3.65
N ALA A 72 9.37 -20.29 4.20
CA ALA A 72 9.42 -18.82 4.20
C ALA A 72 10.83 -18.35 3.88
N ILE A 73 10.93 -17.14 3.32
CA ILE A 73 12.19 -16.40 3.16
C ILE A 73 12.20 -15.18 4.06
N ALA A 74 13.39 -14.65 4.33
CA ALA A 74 13.52 -13.33 4.95
C ALA A 74 13.24 -12.24 3.92
N GLY A 75 12.39 -11.26 4.29
CA GLY A 75 12.32 -9.96 3.63
C GLY A 75 13.31 -8.98 4.26
N ASN A 76 13.27 -7.71 3.82
CA ASN A 76 14.10 -6.66 4.40
C ASN A 76 13.75 -6.42 5.87
N VAL A 77 12.48 -6.57 6.26
CA VAL A 77 12.06 -6.33 7.65
C VAL A 77 12.64 -7.37 8.59
N GLU A 78 12.55 -8.67 8.27
CA GLU A 78 13.18 -9.73 9.06
C GLU A 78 14.68 -9.50 9.17
N THR A 79 15.37 -9.21 8.06
CA THR A 79 16.82 -9.00 8.01
C THR A 79 17.25 -7.85 8.92
N ASN A 80 16.52 -6.74 8.89
CA ASN A 80 16.86 -5.56 9.69
C ASN A 80 16.52 -5.73 11.17
N LEU A 81 15.42 -6.40 11.52
CA LEU A 81 15.09 -6.74 12.90
C LEU A 81 16.15 -7.65 13.54
N VAL A 82 16.62 -8.67 12.80
CA VAL A 82 17.70 -9.58 13.27
C VAL A 82 19.01 -8.82 13.46
N ASN A 83 19.32 -7.88 12.57
CA ASN A 83 20.54 -7.08 12.66
C ASN A 83 20.45 -5.94 13.70
N GLY A 84 19.28 -5.68 14.27
CA GLY A 84 19.06 -4.62 15.25
C GLY A 84 19.27 -3.22 14.69
N THR A 85 18.98 -3.01 13.41
CA THR A 85 19.10 -1.70 12.77
C THR A 85 17.90 -0.80 13.12
N ASP A 86 18.09 0.52 13.08
CA ASP A 86 17.05 1.50 13.40
C ASP A 86 16.08 1.77 12.22
N ASP A 87 16.29 1.09 11.10
CA ASP A 87 15.52 1.27 9.86
C ASP A 87 15.00 -0.07 9.33
N CYS A 88 13.78 -0.08 8.78
CA CYS A 88 13.17 -1.29 8.24
C CYS A 88 13.88 -1.84 6.98
N GLY A 89 14.75 -1.08 6.36
CA GLY A 89 15.38 -1.42 5.09
C GLY A 89 14.42 -1.38 3.90
N CYS A 90 13.29 -0.69 4.00
CA CYS A 90 12.25 -0.68 2.97
C CYS A 90 12.64 0.13 1.73
N GLY A 91 13.72 0.92 1.78
CA GLY A 91 14.16 1.73 0.65
C GLY A 91 13.29 2.97 0.38
N PHE A 92 12.53 3.43 1.36
CA PHE A 92 11.74 4.65 1.25
C PHE A 92 12.66 5.89 1.20
N GLY A 93 12.26 6.91 0.42
CA GLY A 93 13.02 8.17 0.36
C GLY A 93 13.04 8.88 1.71
N ASP A 94 14.21 9.37 2.14
CA ASP A 94 14.40 10.07 3.41
C ASP A 94 13.39 11.21 3.60
N GLY A 95 12.68 11.22 4.73
CA GLY A 95 11.68 12.22 5.08
C GLY A 95 10.37 12.13 4.29
N SER A 96 10.21 11.13 3.44
CA SER A 96 8.92 10.84 2.79
C SER A 96 7.87 10.43 3.83
N ARG A 97 6.60 10.44 3.44
CA ARG A 97 5.53 10.00 4.33
C ARG A 97 5.64 8.50 4.65
N CYS A 98 6.07 7.69 3.67
CA CYS A 98 6.38 6.29 3.88
C CYS A 98 7.50 6.08 4.90
N ASP A 99 8.60 6.85 4.83
CA ASP A 99 9.72 6.80 5.78
C ASP A 99 9.26 7.19 7.20
N MET A 100 8.50 8.28 7.35
CA MET A 100 7.97 8.69 8.66
C MET A 100 7.07 7.62 9.30
N PHE A 101 6.23 6.97 8.53
CA PHE A 101 5.36 5.90 9.04
C PHE A 101 6.11 4.60 9.27
N ALA A 102 7.10 4.31 8.43
CA ALA A 102 7.98 3.15 8.62
C ALA A 102 8.68 3.19 9.98
N LYS A 103 9.20 4.34 10.38
CA LYS A 103 9.81 4.52 11.71
C LYS A 103 8.85 4.20 12.85
N LEU A 104 7.56 4.52 12.72
CA LEU A 104 6.56 4.25 13.76
C LEU A 104 6.23 2.76 13.89
N TRP A 105 5.90 2.09 12.78
CA TRP A 105 5.54 0.68 12.83
C TRP A 105 6.75 -0.23 13.01
N TYR A 106 7.93 0.16 12.54
CA TYR A 106 9.15 -0.61 12.72
C TYR A 106 9.62 -0.59 14.18
N ASP A 107 9.65 0.59 14.83
CA ASP A 107 9.89 0.73 16.26
C ASP A 107 8.88 -0.09 17.09
N TYR A 108 7.61 -0.10 16.66
CA TYR A 108 6.60 -0.96 17.27
C TYR A 108 6.93 -2.45 17.11
N ALA A 109 7.29 -2.90 15.91
CA ALA A 109 7.66 -4.28 15.65
C ALA A 109 8.90 -4.69 16.48
N GLN A 110 9.96 -3.86 16.51
CA GLN A 110 11.17 -4.12 17.32
C GLN A 110 10.86 -4.36 18.80
N ARG A 111 9.90 -3.62 19.37
CA ARG A 111 9.53 -3.75 20.78
C ARG A 111 8.63 -4.94 21.09
N ASN A 112 7.98 -5.50 20.09
CA ASN A 112 6.98 -6.54 20.27
C ASN A 112 7.41 -7.93 19.72
N VAL A 113 8.53 -8.03 18.99
CA VAL A 113 9.11 -9.33 18.64
C VAL A 113 9.88 -9.92 19.84
N THR A 114 9.82 -11.23 20.00
CA THR A 114 10.50 -11.95 21.08
C THR A 114 11.90 -12.41 20.65
N PRO A 115 12.81 -12.80 21.59
CA PRO A 115 14.09 -13.43 21.24
C PRO A 115 13.94 -14.68 20.39
N GLU A 116 12.88 -15.48 20.63
CA GLU A 116 12.56 -16.67 19.86
C GLU A 116 12.17 -16.30 18.42
N ASN A 117 11.39 -15.23 18.24
CA ASN A 117 11.06 -14.67 16.91
C ASN A 117 12.32 -14.22 16.16
N LEU A 118 13.25 -13.53 16.83
CA LEU A 118 14.53 -13.14 16.23
C LEU A 118 15.35 -14.35 15.80
N THR A 119 15.37 -15.40 16.63
CA THR A 119 16.04 -16.67 16.28
C THR A 119 15.40 -17.31 15.05
N PHE A 120 14.07 -17.40 14.99
CA PHE A 120 13.36 -17.92 13.83
C PHE A 120 13.66 -17.12 12.56
N MET A 121 13.58 -15.80 12.62
CA MET A 121 13.88 -14.94 11.49
C MET A 121 15.36 -15.06 11.02
N ALA A 122 16.29 -15.23 11.95
CA ALA A 122 17.71 -15.42 11.63
C ALA A 122 17.99 -16.73 10.85
N GLU A 123 17.12 -17.74 10.96
CA GLU A 123 17.24 -19.01 10.26
C GLU A 123 16.61 -19.00 8.86
N LEU A 124 15.80 -17.99 8.53
CA LEU A 124 15.16 -17.88 7.22
C LEU A 124 16.19 -17.68 6.11
N PRO A 125 16.05 -18.37 4.97
CA PRO A 125 16.88 -18.12 3.79
C PRO A 125 16.47 -16.81 3.10
N ASP A 126 17.36 -16.26 2.28
CA ASP A 126 17.07 -15.10 1.44
C ASP A 126 16.34 -15.49 0.16
N GLN A 127 16.53 -16.75 -0.30
CA GLN A 127 15.90 -17.31 -1.49
C GLN A 127 15.55 -18.78 -1.30
N LEU A 128 14.44 -19.20 -1.92
CA LEU A 128 14.10 -20.61 -2.11
C LEU A 128 14.23 -20.99 -3.57
N ARG A 129 14.75 -22.19 -3.85
CA ARG A 129 14.84 -22.75 -5.21
C ARG A 129 14.25 -24.14 -5.28
N PHE A 130 13.46 -24.40 -6.30
CA PHE A 130 12.85 -25.70 -6.55
C PHE A 130 12.47 -25.85 -8.02
N THR A 131 12.09 -27.08 -8.41
CA THR A 131 11.50 -27.36 -9.74
C THR A 131 10.02 -27.66 -9.54
N TYR A 132 9.16 -27.08 -10.38
CA TYR A 132 7.72 -27.29 -10.32
C TYR A 132 7.09 -27.18 -11.72
N GLY A 133 6.22 -28.12 -12.10
CA GLY A 133 5.61 -28.14 -13.43
C GLY A 133 6.64 -28.15 -14.59
N GLY A 134 7.83 -28.73 -14.36
CA GLY A 134 8.93 -28.77 -15.33
C GLY A 134 9.74 -27.47 -15.44
N LYS A 135 9.47 -26.46 -14.62
CA LYS A 135 10.17 -25.18 -14.60
C LYS A 135 11.07 -25.02 -13.38
N SER A 136 12.21 -24.36 -13.56
CA SER A 136 13.05 -23.86 -12.47
C SER A 136 12.45 -22.61 -11.85
N VAL A 137 12.16 -22.66 -10.54
CA VAL A 137 11.49 -21.59 -9.79
C VAL A 137 12.41 -21.05 -8.71
N THR A 138 12.53 -19.74 -8.63
CA THR A 138 13.18 -19.06 -7.50
C THR A 138 12.19 -18.11 -6.82
N VAL A 139 12.04 -18.25 -5.50
CA VAL A 139 11.33 -17.27 -4.65
C VAL A 139 12.34 -16.35 -4.01
N LEU A 140 12.12 -15.05 -4.12
CA LEU A 140 12.95 -14.00 -3.54
C LEU A 140 12.09 -12.80 -3.11
N HIS A 141 12.61 -11.92 -2.26
CA HIS A 141 11.81 -10.80 -1.74
C HIS A 141 11.76 -9.61 -2.70
N GLY A 142 12.87 -8.97 -3.00
CA GLY A 142 12.97 -7.85 -3.95
C GLY A 142 13.54 -8.31 -5.30
N SER A 143 14.87 -8.17 -5.49
CA SER A 143 15.62 -8.70 -6.63
C SER A 143 16.66 -9.74 -6.19
N PRO A 144 17.32 -10.43 -7.14
CA PRO A 144 18.39 -11.38 -6.78
C PRO A 144 19.55 -10.77 -6.01
N GLN A 145 19.80 -9.50 -6.15
CA GLN A 145 20.93 -8.80 -5.50
C GLN A 145 20.50 -7.93 -4.32
N ASN A 146 19.23 -7.48 -4.28
CA ASN A 146 18.75 -6.50 -3.31
C ASN A 146 17.33 -6.84 -2.81
N GLN A 147 17.22 -7.21 -1.53
CA GLN A 147 15.93 -7.52 -0.89
C GLN A 147 14.97 -6.32 -0.85
N SER A 148 15.49 -5.09 -0.86
CA SER A 148 14.70 -3.85 -0.77
C SER A 148 14.40 -3.24 -2.14
N GLU A 149 14.66 -3.96 -3.22
CA GLU A 149 14.39 -3.46 -4.56
C GLU A 149 12.93 -3.66 -4.95
N PHE A 150 12.25 -2.56 -5.25
CA PHE A 150 10.88 -2.60 -5.74
C PHE A 150 10.84 -3.06 -7.19
N VAL A 151 10.34 -4.26 -7.43
CA VAL A 151 10.10 -4.79 -8.78
C VAL A 151 8.59 -4.75 -9.05
N TRP A 152 8.20 -3.81 -9.91
CA TRP A 152 6.81 -3.57 -10.29
C TRP A 152 6.42 -4.30 -11.57
N ARG A 153 5.14 -4.35 -11.88
CA ARG A 153 4.68 -4.83 -13.19
C ARG A 153 5.29 -3.98 -14.32
N SER A 154 5.38 -2.67 -14.13
CA SER A 154 5.93 -1.70 -15.07
C SER A 154 7.47 -1.66 -15.11
N THR A 155 8.18 -2.30 -14.20
CA THR A 155 9.64 -2.45 -14.30
C THR A 155 10.00 -3.03 -15.66
N PRO A 156 11.02 -2.49 -16.38
CA PRO A 156 11.36 -2.91 -17.75
C PRO A 156 11.59 -4.41 -17.89
N VAL A 157 11.16 -4.98 -19.03
CA VAL A 157 11.27 -6.42 -19.30
C VAL A 157 12.72 -6.90 -19.28
N ASN A 158 13.65 -6.14 -19.88
CA ASN A 158 15.07 -6.47 -19.92
C ASN A 158 15.69 -6.55 -18.51
N GLU A 159 15.30 -5.67 -17.62
CA GLU A 159 15.75 -5.69 -16.21
C GLU A 159 15.29 -6.96 -15.49
N LYS A 160 14.01 -7.33 -15.64
CA LYS A 160 13.49 -8.58 -15.10
C LYS A 160 14.12 -9.82 -15.73
N LEU A 161 14.45 -9.79 -17.02
CA LEU A 161 15.20 -10.87 -17.68
C LEU A 161 16.60 -11.02 -17.09
N ASP A 162 17.31 -9.90 -16.84
CA ASP A 162 18.61 -9.92 -16.16
C ASP A 162 18.51 -10.53 -14.77
N PHE A 163 17.42 -10.27 -14.05
CA PHE A 163 17.13 -10.92 -12.75
C PHE A 163 16.90 -12.43 -12.89
N CYS A 164 16.16 -12.88 -13.91
CA CYS A 164 15.98 -14.31 -14.19
C CYS A 164 17.31 -15.01 -14.48
N VAL A 165 18.15 -14.41 -15.31
CA VAL A 165 19.50 -14.92 -15.61
C VAL A 165 20.36 -14.98 -14.34
N THR A 166 20.34 -13.91 -13.53
CA THR A 166 21.12 -13.86 -12.27
C THR A 166 20.66 -14.91 -11.27
N ALA A 167 19.36 -15.12 -11.15
CA ALA A 167 18.77 -16.14 -10.28
C ALA A 167 18.94 -17.56 -10.83
N GLY A 168 19.21 -17.72 -12.13
CA GLY A 168 19.24 -19.01 -12.81
C GLY A 168 17.86 -19.68 -12.84
N ALA A 169 16.78 -18.92 -13.05
CA ALA A 169 15.42 -19.39 -12.95
C ALA A 169 14.56 -18.98 -14.15
N GLU A 170 13.71 -19.89 -14.63
CA GLU A 170 12.69 -19.61 -15.64
C GLU A 170 11.50 -18.85 -15.03
N VAL A 171 11.19 -19.09 -13.76
CA VAL A 171 10.12 -18.43 -13.04
C VAL A 171 10.68 -17.78 -11.78
N ILE A 172 10.47 -16.47 -11.64
CA ILE A 172 10.71 -15.77 -10.38
C ILE A 172 9.37 -15.47 -9.71
N ILE A 173 9.28 -15.74 -8.42
CA ILE A 173 8.19 -15.30 -7.55
C ILE A 173 8.77 -14.27 -6.58
N GLY A 174 8.46 -12.98 -6.83
CA GLY A 174 8.91 -11.86 -6.03
C GLY A 174 7.92 -11.49 -4.92
N GLY A 175 8.38 -10.66 -3.99
CA GLY A 175 7.61 -10.02 -2.93
C GLY A 175 7.75 -8.50 -2.96
N HIS A 176 7.95 -7.90 -1.79
CA HIS A 176 8.31 -6.50 -1.48
C HIS A 176 7.34 -5.42 -1.99
N CYS A 177 6.99 -5.36 -3.27
CA CYS A 177 6.15 -4.29 -3.83
C CYS A 177 4.67 -4.34 -3.38
N GLY A 178 4.23 -5.43 -2.79
CA GLY A 178 2.89 -5.58 -2.21
C GLY A 178 1.74 -5.82 -3.18
N LEU A 179 1.94 -5.63 -4.49
CA LEU A 179 0.89 -5.77 -5.50
C LEU A 179 0.94 -7.13 -6.21
N PRO A 180 -0.20 -7.82 -6.41
CA PRO A 180 -0.26 -9.03 -7.18
C PRO A 180 -0.15 -8.72 -8.68
N PHE A 181 0.75 -9.41 -9.38
CA PHE A 181 0.85 -9.34 -10.84
C PHE A 181 1.59 -10.53 -11.43
N ALA A 182 1.40 -10.74 -12.73
CA ALA A 182 2.21 -11.62 -13.55
C ALA A 182 2.77 -10.83 -14.75
N HIS A 183 4.00 -11.16 -15.16
CA HIS A 183 4.62 -10.59 -16.34
C HIS A 183 5.42 -11.67 -17.08
N ARG A 184 4.92 -12.11 -18.23
CA ARG A 184 5.66 -12.97 -19.13
C ARG A 184 6.69 -12.11 -19.86
N LEU A 185 7.95 -12.43 -19.63
CA LEU A 185 9.07 -11.64 -20.13
C LEU A 185 9.46 -12.05 -21.54
N ASP A 186 9.41 -13.36 -21.80
CA ASP A 186 9.61 -13.99 -23.12
C ASP A 186 8.93 -15.38 -23.16
N ALA A 187 9.33 -16.24 -24.11
CA ALA A 187 8.77 -17.59 -24.26
C ALA A 187 9.08 -18.53 -23.07
N GLU A 188 10.16 -18.27 -22.35
CA GLU A 188 10.68 -19.15 -21.28
C GLU A 188 10.50 -18.54 -19.89
N HIS A 189 10.62 -17.21 -19.75
CA HIS A 189 10.70 -16.52 -18.49
C HIS A 189 9.40 -15.85 -18.06
N LEU A 190 9.10 -15.98 -16.76
CA LEU A 190 7.90 -15.42 -16.12
C LEU A 190 8.26 -14.81 -14.77
N TRP A 191 7.78 -13.59 -14.53
CA TRP A 191 7.80 -12.96 -13.21
C TRP A 191 6.41 -12.96 -12.59
N LEU A 192 6.31 -13.47 -11.37
CA LEU A 192 5.09 -13.48 -10.56
C LEU A 192 5.32 -12.67 -9.28
N ASN A 193 4.28 -12.01 -8.80
CA ASN A 193 4.19 -11.51 -7.44
C ASN A 193 2.82 -11.89 -6.88
N ALA A 194 2.79 -12.56 -5.74
CA ALA A 194 1.54 -13.02 -5.12
C ALA A 194 0.70 -11.87 -4.55
N GLY A 195 1.28 -10.69 -4.44
CA GLY A 195 0.78 -9.62 -3.59
C GLY A 195 1.08 -9.91 -2.12
N VAL A 196 0.56 -9.11 -1.22
CA VAL A 196 0.67 -9.31 0.23
C VAL A 196 -0.68 -9.66 0.83
N ILE A 197 -0.68 -10.39 1.95
CA ILE A 197 -1.90 -10.69 2.67
C ILE A 197 -2.16 -9.70 3.82
N GLY A 198 -1.15 -8.96 4.25
CA GLY A 198 -1.23 -8.06 5.40
C GLY A 198 -1.91 -6.72 5.11
N MET A 199 -1.92 -6.28 3.85
CA MET A 199 -2.52 -5.04 3.38
C MET A 199 -3.27 -5.24 2.07
N PRO A 200 -4.38 -4.53 1.81
CA PRO A 200 -5.06 -4.51 0.51
C PRO A 200 -4.15 -4.03 -0.63
N ALA A 201 -4.46 -4.44 -1.84
CA ALA A 201 -3.68 -4.17 -3.05
C ALA A 201 -3.91 -2.78 -3.68
N ASN A 202 -4.33 -1.78 -2.90
CA ASN A 202 -4.66 -0.42 -3.35
C ASN A 202 -5.77 -0.39 -4.44
N ASP A 203 -6.62 -1.40 -4.47
CA ASP A 203 -7.66 -1.63 -5.48
C ASP A 203 -9.07 -1.18 -5.08
N GLY A 204 -9.19 -0.46 -3.94
CA GLY A 204 -10.47 0.02 -3.40
C GLY A 204 -11.29 -1.07 -2.70
N THR A 205 -10.70 -2.25 -2.46
CA THR A 205 -11.36 -3.34 -1.75
C THR A 205 -10.55 -3.78 -0.52
N PRO A 206 -11.18 -4.20 0.58
CA PRO A 206 -10.47 -4.63 1.80
C PRO A 206 -9.79 -6.00 1.68
N ARG A 207 -10.08 -6.75 0.62
CA ARG A 207 -9.49 -8.07 0.37
C ARG A 207 -8.00 -7.96 0.04
N THR A 208 -7.27 -9.04 0.32
CA THR A 208 -5.86 -9.20 -0.02
C THR A 208 -5.69 -10.32 -1.03
N TRP A 209 -4.46 -10.74 -1.33
CA TRP A 209 -4.23 -11.64 -2.45
C TRP A 209 -3.25 -12.74 -2.11
N TYR A 210 -3.45 -13.93 -2.73
CA TYR A 210 -2.51 -15.04 -2.75
C TYR A 210 -2.50 -15.70 -4.14
N LEU A 211 -1.49 -16.51 -4.38
CA LEU A 211 -1.26 -17.20 -5.65
C LEU A 211 -1.34 -18.72 -5.41
N ILE A 212 -1.92 -19.46 -6.36
CA ILE A 212 -1.82 -20.91 -6.44
C ILE A 212 -1.03 -21.24 -7.70
N LEU A 213 -0.01 -22.09 -7.54
CA LEU A 213 0.65 -22.77 -8.64
C LEU A 213 0.00 -24.14 -8.84
N ASP A 214 -0.07 -24.60 -10.09
CA ASP A 214 -0.63 -25.90 -10.48
C ASP A 214 0.32 -26.59 -11.46
N ASP A 215 0.53 -27.91 -11.31
CA ASP A 215 1.42 -28.73 -12.14
C ASP A 215 0.68 -29.82 -12.92
N THR A 216 -0.66 -29.76 -12.99
CA THR A 216 -1.49 -30.78 -13.64
C THR A 216 -1.16 -30.95 -15.12
N ASP A 217 -1.01 -29.86 -15.84
CA ASP A 217 -0.68 -29.82 -17.28
C ASP A 217 0.62 -29.01 -17.56
N GLY A 218 1.63 -29.17 -16.69
CA GLY A 218 2.84 -28.35 -16.69
C GLY A 218 2.71 -27.18 -15.73
N PHE A 219 3.58 -26.18 -15.85
CA PHE A 219 3.55 -25.02 -14.95
C PHE A 219 2.38 -24.08 -15.28
N ASP A 220 1.45 -23.95 -14.36
CA ASP A 220 0.37 -22.96 -14.41
C ASP A 220 0.22 -22.22 -13.07
N TYR A 221 -0.56 -21.12 -13.05
CA TYR A 221 -0.80 -20.33 -11.85
C TYR A 221 -2.15 -19.60 -11.92
N SER A 222 -2.68 -19.25 -10.74
CA SER A 222 -3.92 -18.47 -10.62
C SER A 222 -3.87 -17.55 -9.40
N PHE A 223 -4.38 -16.32 -9.54
CA PHE A 223 -4.54 -15.36 -8.46
C PHE A 223 -5.87 -15.56 -7.77
N HIS A 224 -5.88 -15.39 -6.46
CA HIS A 224 -7.07 -15.53 -5.63
C HIS A 224 -7.19 -14.39 -4.64
N PRO A 225 -8.38 -13.77 -4.51
CA PRO A 225 -8.64 -12.85 -3.41
C PRO A 225 -8.72 -13.62 -2.09
N LEU A 226 -8.20 -12.99 -1.03
CA LEU A 226 -8.31 -13.47 0.34
C LEU A 226 -9.24 -12.55 1.13
N GLU A 227 -10.35 -13.11 1.58
CA GLU A 227 -11.25 -12.47 2.54
C GLU A 227 -10.77 -12.80 3.96
N TYR A 228 -10.75 -11.81 4.84
CA TYR A 228 -10.34 -11.98 6.23
C TYR A 228 -11.06 -10.96 7.13
N ASP A 229 -10.95 -11.09 8.44
CA ASP A 229 -11.55 -10.14 9.39
C ASP A 229 -10.72 -8.85 9.48
N HIS A 230 -10.76 -8.05 8.40
CA HIS A 230 -10.09 -6.76 8.30
C HIS A 230 -10.55 -5.74 9.35
N ARG A 231 -11.77 -5.91 9.91
CA ARG A 231 -12.30 -5.02 10.94
C ARG A 231 -11.64 -5.27 12.29
N SER A 232 -11.46 -6.53 12.66
CA SER A 232 -10.71 -6.90 13.87
C SER A 232 -9.24 -6.48 13.77
N ALA A 233 -8.59 -6.71 12.62
CA ALA A 233 -7.22 -6.27 12.38
C ALA A 233 -7.09 -4.73 12.53
N LYS A 234 -7.99 -3.96 11.91
CA LYS A 234 -8.06 -2.51 12.06
C LYS A 234 -8.26 -2.08 13.51
N ALA A 235 -9.18 -2.71 14.23
CA ALA A 235 -9.47 -2.37 15.63
C ALA A 235 -8.23 -2.52 16.52
N LYS A 236 -7.43 -3.58 16.31
CA LYS A 236 -6.17 -3.81 17.03
C LYS A 236 -5.14 -2.72 16.74
N MET A 237 -4.98 -2.31 15.49
CA MET A 237 -4.09 -1.21 15.12
C MET A 237 -4.51 0.13 15.77
N ILE A 238 -5.80 0.40 15.82
CA ILE A 238 -6.33 1.63 16.45
C ILE A 238 -6.16 1.59 17.97
N TYR A 239 -6.34 0.41 18.59
CA TYR A 239 -6.17 0.24 20.03
C TYR A 239 -4.74 0.57 20.47
N ASP A 240 -3.76 0.16 19.68
CA ASP A 240 -2.37 0.57 19.88
C ASP A 240 -2.09 1.90 19.16
N ARG A 241 -2.14 2.99 19.93
CA ARG A 241 -1.98 4.36 19.44
C ARG A 241 -0.60 4.69 18.86
N ARG A 242 0.33 3.75 18.82
CA ARG A 242 1.67 3.90 18.25
C ARG A 242 1.71 3.62 16.75
N LEU A 243 0.70 2.90 16.24
CA LEU A 243 0.60 2.58 14.81
C LEU A 243 -0.10 3.70 14.01
N PRO A 244 0.28 3.93 12.73
CA PRO A 244 -0.36 4.93 11.89
C PRO A 244 -1.84 4.62 11.65
N VAL A 245 -2.73 5.55 12.03
CA VAL A 245 -4.19 5.40 11.89
C VAL A 245 -4.61 5.28 10.41
N SER A 246 -3.87 5.91 9.50
CA SER A 246 -4.14 5.83 8.08
C SER A 246 -3.90 4.41 7.53
N TYR A 247 -2.87 3.70 8.01
CA TYR A 247 -2.68 2.29 7.65
C TYR A 247 -3.81 1.40 8.18
N ALA A 248 -4.32 1.69 9.39
CA ALA A 248 -5.52 1.02 9.89
C ALA A 248 -6.75 1.32 9.01
N ALA A 249 -6.87 2.53 8.46
CA ALA A 249 -7.94 2.87 7.51
C ALA A 249 -7.82 2.08 6.21
N THR A 250 -6.62 1.89 5.67
CA THR A 250 -6.33 1.10 4.46
C THR A 250 -6.95 -0.30 4.54
N LEU A 251 -6.92 -0.96 5.69
CA LEU A 251 -7.50 -2.31 5.85
C LEU A 251 -9.00 -2.38 5.54
N THR A 252 -9.71 -1.26 5.59
CA THR A 252 -11.16 -1.21 5.31
C THR A 252 -11.52 -0.47 4.04
N THR A 253 -10.71 0.48 3.62
CA THR A 253 -10.95 1.26 2.38
C THR A 253 -10.37 0.56 1.15
N GLY A 254 -9.33 -0.26 1.33
CA GLY A 254 -8.57 -0.82 0.24
C GLY A 254 -7.69 0.20 -0.50
N ILE A 255 -7.56 1.42 0.03
CA ILE A 255 -6.75 2.50 -0.54
C ILE A 255 -5.56 2.79 0.37
N TRP A 256 -4.37 2.84 -0.20
CA TRP A 256 -3.14 3.17 0.52
C TRP A 256 -3.14 4.65 0.94
N ASP A 257 -2.43 4.94 2.02
CA ASP A 257 -2.31 6.30 2.55
C ASP A 257 -1.64 7.27 1.55
N ASN A 258 -0.70 6.77 0.77
CA ASN A 258 -0.03 7.50 -0.30
C ASN A 258 0.57 6.52 -1.33
N THR A 259 0.99 7.06 -2.47
CA THR A 259 1.57 6.31 -3.60
C THR A 259 2.99 6.77 -3.95
N GLU A 260 3.71 7.39 -3.00
CA GLU A 260 5.04 7.98 -3.23
C GLU A 260 6.07 6.98 -3.77
N ILE A 261 5.96 5.70 -3.36
CA ILE A 261 6.87 4.64 -3.80
C ILE A 261 6.49 4.03 -5.15
N MET A 262 5.27 4.31 -5.64
CA MET A 262 4.73 3.64 -6.82
C MET A 262 5.10 4.40 -8.10
N PRO A 263 5.52 3.68 -9.17
CA PRO A 263 5.61 4.27 -10.49
C PRO A 263 4.24 4.81 -10.97
N PRO A 264 4.25 5.80 -11.88
CA PRO A 264 3.00 6.39 -12.39
C PRO A 264 2.00 5.38 -12.99
N ALA A 265 2.50 4.28 -13.58
CA ALA A 265 1.66 3.24 -14.17
C ALA A 265 0.86 2.48 -13.11
N GLU A 266 1.45 2.20 -11.95
CA GLU A 266 0.81 1.56 -10.81
C GLU A 266 -0.12 2.55 -10.07
N THR A 267 0.34 3.79 -9.87
CA THR A 267 -0.47 4.85 -9.25
C THR A 267 -1.78 5.10 -10.01
N ALA A 268 -1.74 5.04 -11.35
CA ALA A 268 -2.92 5.20 -12.19
C ALA A 268 -3.98 4.10 -11.99
N ARG A 269 -3.68 3.07 -11.22
CA ARG A 269 -4.56 1.94 -10.92
C ARG A 269 -5.21 2.02 -9.54
N GLU A 270 -4.88 3.02 -8.74
CA GLU A 270 -5.46 3.21 -7.42
C GLU A 270 -7.00 3.17 -7.45
N GLY A 271 -7.58 2.40 -6.54
CA GLY A 271 -9.03 2.27 -6.40
C GLY A 271 -9.74 1.47 -7.50
N ILE A 272 -9.01 0.86 -8.45
CA ILE A 272 -9.61 0.02 -9.50
C ILE A 272 -9.57 -1.44 -9.04
N PRO A 273 -10.73 -2.08 -8.76
CA PRO A 273 -10.77 -3.44 -8.27
C PRO A 273 -10.06 -4.43 -9.20
N LEU A 274 -9.18 -5.23 -8.63
CA LEU A 274 -8.46 -6.27 -9.37
C LEU A 274 -9.37 -7.47 -9.65
N ASP A 275 -9.19 -8.08 -10.83
CA ASP A 275 -9.88 -9.30 -11.25
C ASP A 275 -8.87 -10.43 -11.47
N PRO A 276 -9.07 -11.64 -10.88
CA PRO A 276 -8.14 -12.76 -11.01
C PRO A 276 -7.83 -13.17 -12.45
N GLN A 277 -8.84 -13.17 -13.32
CA GLN A 277 -8.67 -13.59 -14.72
C GLN A 277 -7.90 -12.52 -15.51
N GLN A 278 -8.16 -11.26 -15.23
CA GLN A 278 -7.46 -10.15 -15.85
C GLN A 278 -5.99 -10.12 -15.40
N LEU A 279 -5.67 -10.37 -14.11
CA LEU A 279 -4.30 -10.49 -13.64
C LEU A 279 -3.52 -11.56 -14.41
N LYS A 280 -4.15 -12.73 -14.68
CA LYS A 280 -3.53 -13.80 -15.47
C LYS A 280 -3.41 -13.43 -16.96
N ALA A 281 -4.45 -12.88 -17.55
CA ALA A 281 -4.48 -12.50 -18.98
C ALA A 281 -3.45 -11.40 -19.31
N ALA A 282 -3.30 -10.43 -18.43
CA ALA A 282 -2.37 -9.33 -18.59
C ALA A 282 -0.89 -9.74 -18.53
N ALA A 283 -0.57 -10.94 -18.09
CA ALA A 283 0.81 -11.43 -18.11
C ALA A 283 1.43 -11.36 -19.50
N ASN A 284 0.64 -11.56 -20.55
CA ASN A 284 1.08 -11.61 -21.94
C ASN A 284 0.98 -10.26 -22.69
N ASP A 285 0.48 -9.21 -22.07
CA ASP A 285 0.34 -7.89 -22.67
C ASP A 285 1.52 -6.99 -22.27
N PRO A 286 2.45 -6.69 -23.16
CA PRO A 286 3.59 -5.83 -22.88
C PRO A 286 3.19 -4.38 -22.54
N ALA A 287 1.97 -3.97 -22.89
CA ALA A 287 1.44 -2.64 -22.63
C ALA A 287 0.46 -2.59 -21.45
N ALA A 288 0.08 -3.75 -20.85
CA ALA A 288 -0.88 -3.78 -19.76
C ALA A 288 -0.24 -3.31 -18.44
N PRO A 289 -0.64 -2.17 -17.89
CA PRO A 289 -0.29 -1.81 -16.53
C PRO A 289 -1.06 -2.73 -15.57
N ASN A 290 -0.35 -3.46 -14.71
CA ASN A 290 -0.90 -4.27 -13.60
C ASN A 290 -2.20 -5.06 -13.87
N GLY A 291 -2.21 -5.89 -14.90
CA GLY A 291 -3.18 -6.97 -15.00
C GLY A 291 -4.60 -6.62 -15.44
N ILE A 292 -4.85 -5.50 -16.09
CA ILE A 292 -6.16 -5.25 -16.70
C ILE A 292 -6.00 -5.08 -18.21
N ALA A 293 -6.57 -6.04 -18.97
CA ALA A 293 -6.85 -5.84 -20.36
C ALA A 293 -7.81 -4.66 -20.53
N PRO A 294 -7.70 -3.84 -21.58
CA PRO A 294 -8.68 -2.79 -21.83
C PRO A 294 -10.07 -3.44 -21.88
N ALA A 295 -11.04 -2.82 -21.20
CA ALA A 295 -12.41 -3.31 -21.09
C ALA A 295 -12.93 -3.73 -22.47
N LEU A 296 -13.26 -5.01 -22.63
CA LEU A 296 -13.86 -5.54 -23.83
C LEU A 296 -15.24 -4.88 -24.04
N GLY A 297 -15.31 -4.06 -25.11
CA GLY A 297 -16.51 -3.91 -25.90
C GLY A 297 -17.58 -2.98 -25.39
N ARG A 298 -17.48 -1.70 -25.73
CA ARG A 298 -18.69 -0.99 -26.20
C ARG A 298 -18.87 -1.33 -27.69
N PRO A 299 -20.11 -1.57 -28.18
CA PRO A 299 -20.36 -1.93 -29.55
C PRO A 299 -19.96 -0.79 -30.49
N ASN A 300 -19.37 -1.17 -31.61
CA ASN A 300 -18.96 -0.33 -32.74
C ASN A 300 -19.94 0.81 -33.04
N SER A 301 -19.47 2.04 -32.91
CA SER A 301 -19.91 3.11 -33.79
C SER A 301 -18.66 3.64 -34.52
N THR A 302 -18.59 3.31 -35.78
CA THR A 302 -17.66 3.90 -36.74
C THR A 302 -17.77 5.42 -36.70
N LYS A 303 -16.76 6.10 -36.15
CA LYS A 303 -16.39 7.46 -36.51
C LYS A 303 -14.88 7.64 -36.44
N THR A 304 -14.37 8.09 -37.53
CA THR A 304 -13.04 8.58 -37.94
C THR A 304 -12.13 9.06 -36.83
N LYS A 305 -10.86 8.60 -36.94
CA LYS A 305 -9.71 9.12 -36.20
C LYS A 305 -9.52 10.60 -36.50
N GLU A 306 -9.87 11.47 -35.57
CA GLU A 306 -9.29 12.80 -35.45
C GLU A 306 -8.22 12.80 -34.37
N ASN A 307 -7.01 13.20 -34.75
CA ASN A 307 -5.87 13.44 -33.86
C ASN A 307 -6.24 14.48 -32.82
N LEU A 308 -6.52 14.08 -31.58
CA LEU A 308 -6.63 15.03 -30.47
C LEU A 308 -5.21 15.48 -30.06
N PRO A 309 -4.98 16.79 -29.94
CA PRO A 309 -3.67 17.30 -29.53
C PRO A 309 -3.33 16.95 -28.09
N LEU A 310 -2.07 16.57 -27.87
CA LEU A 310 -1.45 16.17 -26.59
C LEU A 310 -1.66 17.12 -25.40
N LYS A 311 -2.25 18.27 -25.61
CA LYS A 311 -2.56 19.26 -24.55
C LYS A 311 -3.70 18.84 -23.60
N ASN A 312 -4.51 17.84 -23.95
CA ASN A 312 -5.65 17.44 -23.10
C ASN A 312 -5.38 16.25 -22.17
N LEU A 313 -4.24 15.53 -22.33
CA LEU A 313 -3.91 14.42 -21.40
C LEU A 313 -3.44 14.91 -20.02
N ALA A 314 -2.86 16.10 -19.95
CA ALA A 314 -2.41 16.68 -18.67
C ALA A 314 -3.57 17.20 -17.77
N ALA A 315 -4.78 17.28 -18.30
CA ALA A 315 -5.96 17.76 -17.58
C ALA A 315 -6.82 16.65 -16.96
N MET A 316 -6.54 15.37 -17.23
CA MET A 316 -7.41 14.24 -16.82
C MET A 316 -6.98 13.53 -15.54
N ASN A 317 -5.86 13.90 -14.91
CA ASN A 317 -5.34 13.23 -13.72
C ASN A 317 -5.04 14.18 -12.56
N LYS A 318 -5.92 15.13 -12.28
CA LYS A 318 -5.86 15.84 -10.99
C LYS A 318 -6.92 15.22 -10.08
N TYR A 319 -6.46 14.63 -8.99
CA TYR A 319 -7.29 14.17 -7.85
C TYR A 319 -8.20 15.29 -7.30
N THR A 320 -7.85 16.53 -7.60
CA THR A 320 -8.65 17.73 -7.37
C THR A 320 -9.04 18.33 -8.71
N ASP A 321 -10.24 18.00 -9.22
CA ASP A 321 -10.84 18.71 -10.35
C ASP A 321 -11.59 19.94 -9.81
N PRO A 322 -11.28 21.17 -10.24
CA PRO A 322 -12.04 22.37 -9.84
C PRO A 322 -13.55 22.28 -10.12
N LYS A 323 -13.97 21.34 -10.99
CA LYS A 323 -15.39 21.05 -11.26
C LYS A 323 -16.09 20.36 -10.09
N ASP A 324 -15.37 19.62 -9.26
CA ASP A 324 -15.94 18.95 -8.09
C ASP A 324 -16.46 19.96 -7.08
N LEU A 325 -15.77 21.09 -6.93
CA LEU A 325 -16.23 22.19 -6.06
C LEU A 325 -17.60 22.70 -6.46
N LYS A 326 -17.88 22.78 -7.78
CA LYS A 326 -19.20 23.17 -8.30
C LYS A 326 -20.29 22.12 -8.04
N SER A 327 -19.90 20.90 -7.73
CA SER A 327 -20.79 19.78 -7.45
C SER A 327 -20.91 19.50 -5.94
N PHE A 328 -20.28 20.33 -5.08
CA PHE A 328 -20.27 20.10 -3.63
C PHE A 328 -21.69 19.99 -3.03
N GLY A 329 -22.63 20.83 -3.47
CA GLY A 329 -24.04 20.74 -3.03
C GLY A 329 -24.74 19.41 -3.37
N LYS A 330 -24.26 18.69 -4.41
CA LYS A 330 -24.86 17.41 -4.82
C LYS A 330 -24.55 16.24 -3.85
N ILE A 331 -23.66 16.42 -2.91
CA ILE A 331 -23.35 15.42 -1.86
C ILE A 331 -24.63 15.13 -1.04
N ALA A 332 -25.52 16.11 -0.88
CA ALA A 332 -26.79 15.94 -0.20
C ALA A 332 -27.75 14.96 -0.92
N GLU A 333 -27.63 14.80 -2.25
CA GLU A 333 -28.52 13.92 -3.05
C GLU A 333 -28.42 12.44 -2.65
N TRP A 334 -27.34 12.00 -2.02
CA TRP A 334 -27.14 10.59 -1.62
C TRP A 334 -27.78 10.25 -0.27
N GLN A 335 -28.00 11.26 0.59
CA GLN A 335 -28.62 11.11 1.89
C GLN A 335 -29.28 12.45 2.27
N GLU A 336 -30.45 12.70 1.67
CA GLU A 336 -31.12 14.01 1.60
C GLU A 336 -31.27 14.66 2.99
N GLU A 337 -31.86 13.95 3.95
CA GLU A 337 -32.09 14.48 5.30
C GLU A 337 -30.80 14.91 6.02
N MET A 338 -29.74 14.13 5.89
CA MET A 338 -28.45 14.44 6.53
C MET A 338 -27.66 15.50 5.76
N GLY A 339 -27.82 15.51 4.43
CA GLY A 339 -27.25 16.52 3.57
C GLY A 339 -27.85 17.90 3.81
N GLU A 340 -29.17 18.01 3.93
CA GLU A 340 -29.87 19.24 4.28
C GLU A 340 -29.41 19.77 5.64
N LYS A 341 -29.41 18.94 6.68
CA LYS A 341 -28.93 19.33 8.03
C LYS A 341 -27.47 19.81 7.99
N PHE A 342 -26.61 19.15 7.21
CA PHE A 342 -25.22 19.55 7.06
C PHE A 342 -25.12 20.93 6.40
N PHE A 343 -25.80 21.15 5.27
CA PHE A 343 -25.68 22.40 4.55
C PHE A 343 -26.34 23.58 5.28
N ASP A 344 -27.45 23.33 5.99
CA ASP A 344 -28.07 24.35 6.85
C ASP A 344 -27.10 24.80 7.96
N TRP A 345 -26.46 23.85 8.61
CA TRP A 345 -25.44 24.16 9.63
C TRP A 345 -24.22 24.82 9.01
N TYR A 346 -23.71 24.30 7.88
CA TYR A 346 -22.51 24.78 7.22
C TYR A 346 -22.69 26.25 6.77
N SER A 347 -23.77 26.55 6.06
CA SER A 347 -24.08 27.90 5.63
C SER A 347 -24.30 28.84 6.83
N GLY A 348 -25.03 28.38 7.84
CA GLY A 348 -25.25 29.18 9.05
C GLY A 348 -23.96 29.55 9.82
N VAL A 349 -22.92 28.71 9.70
CA VAL A 349 -21.60 28.97 10.33
C VAL A 349 -20.70 29.81 9.43
N THR A 350 -20.71 29.58 8.10
CA THR A 350 -19.73 30.16 7.19
C THR A 350 -20.18 31.42 6.44
N GLU A 351 -21.49 31.65 6.36
CA GLU A 351 -22.07 32.74 5.57
C GLU A 351 -22.68 33.84 6.45
N GLY A 352 -22.85 35.02 5.86
CA GLY A 352 -23.51 36.18 6.44
C GLY A 352 -22.90 36.72 7.74
N ASP A 353 -23.35 37.86 8.15
CA ASP A 353 -22.91 38.54 9.39
C ASP A 353 -23.61 37.97 10.61
N SER A 354 -22.82 37.76 11.68
CA SER A 354 -23.28 37.32 13.00
C SER A 354 -22.43 38.01 14.08
N ALA A 355 -21.91 37.30 15.07
CA ALA A 355 -20.87 37.81 15.97
C ALA A 355 -19.56 38.13 15.23
N LEU A 356 -19.32 37.44 14.12
CA LEU A 356 -18.26 37.73 13.17
C LEU A 356 -18.88 38.19 11.85
N THR A 357 -18.22 39.08 11.16
CA THR A 357 -18.60 39.51 9.81
C THR A 357 -18.33 38.36 8.83
N GLU A 358 -19.01 38.36 7.68
CA GLU A 358 -18.79 37.35 6.62
C GLU A 358 -17.32 37.33 6.15
N ARG A 359 -16.69 38.51 6.08
CA ARG A 359 -15.26 38.65 5.77
C ARG A 359 -14.36 37.96 6.80
N GLU A 360 -14.62 38.16 8.10
CA GLU A 360 -13.87 37.47 9.17
C GLU A 360 -14.03 35.97 9.11
N LYS A 361 -15.25 35.49 8.88
CA LYS A 361 -15.52 34.06 8.69
C LYS A 361 -14.77 33.49 7.50
N ALA A 362 -14.73 34.19 6.35
CA ALA A 362 -14.03 33.76 5.16
C ALA A 362 -12.51 33.70 5.39
N LEU A 363 -11.90 34.71 6.06
CA LEU A 363 -10.48 34.69 6.42
C LEU A 363 -10.12 33.58 7.41
N ILE A 364 -10.96 33.32 8.40
CA ILE A 364 -10.78 32.21 9.34
C ILE A 364 -10.84 30.87 8.58
N ALA A 365 -11.82 30.70 7.69
CA ALA A 365 -11.96 29.49 6.90
C ALA A 365 -10.78 29.30 5.93
N LEU A 366 -10.26 30.38 5.35
CA LEU A 366 -9.04 30.35 4.53
C LEU A 366 -7.81 29.90 5.36
N ALA A 367 -7.63 30.46 6.56
CA ALA A 367 -6.57 30.07 7.49
C ALA A 367 -6.64 28.59 7.87
N VAL A 368 -7.84 28.11 8.22
CA VAL A 368 -8.10 26.70 8.54
C VAL A 368 -7.81 25.81 7.33
N SER A 369 -8.25 26.22 6.14
CA SER A 369 -8.03 25.46 4.89
C SER A 369 -6.54 25.21 4.62
N HIS A 370 -5.69 26.22 4.85
CA HIS A 370 -4.23 26.06 4.75
C HIS A 370 -3.67 25.18 5.86
N ALA A 371 -4.17 25.32 7.09
CA ALA A 371 -3.71 24.47 8.20
C ALA A 371 -3.99 23.00 7.98
N ILE A 372 -5.15 22.65 7.39
CA ILE A 372 -5.53 21.26 7.06
C ILE A 372 -5.12 20.83 5.66
N GLN A 373 -4.50 21.70 4.86
CA GLN A 373 -4.00 21.43 3.50
C GLN A 373 -5.10 20.96 2.52
N CYS A 374 -6.31 21.50 2.64
CA CYS A 374 -7.44 21.19 1.79
C CYS A 374 -7.42 22.06 0.52
N SER A 375 -6.94 21.54 -0.59
CA SER A 375 -6.84 22.29 -1.86
C SER A 375 -8.18 22.84 -2.35
N TYR A 376 -9.28 22.08 -2.25
CA TYR A 376 -10.63 22.56 -2.59
C TYR A 376 -11.08 23.72 -1.70
N CYS A 377 -10.81 23.61 -0.40
CA CYS A 377 -11.20 24.65 0.56
C CYS A 377 -10.36 25.92 0.36
N ILE A 378 -9.07 25.79 0.02
CA ILE A 378 -8.20 26.93 -0.30
C ILE A 378 -8.75 27.69 -1.51
N ASP A 379 -9.11 26.99 -2.59
CA ASP A 379 -9.69 27.60 -3.79
C ASP A 379 -11.03 28.32 -3.48
N ALA A 380 -11.94 27.61 -2.80
CA ALA A 380 -13.23 28.13 -2.40
C ALA A 380 -13.11 29.38 -1.51
N TYR A 381 -12.34 29.30 -0.41
CA TYR A 381 -12.25 30.38 0.55
C TYR A 381 -11.32 31.52 0.12
N THR A 382 -10.41 31.29 -0.84
CA THR A 382 -9.75 32.41 -1.55
C THR A 382 -10.79 33.26 -2.30
N THR A 383 -11.67 32.57 -3.05
CA THR A 383 -12.75 33.23 -3.78
C THR A 383 -13.73 33.96 -2.83
N ASN A 384 -14.18 33.26 -1.78
CA ASN A 384 -15.11 33.82 -0.81
C ASN A 384 -14.50 35.03 -0.05
N SER A 385 -13.22 34.96 0.32
CA SER A 385 -12.53 36.08 0.99
C SER A 385 -12.50 37.35 0.11
N LEU A 386 -12.18 37.21 -1.19
CA LEU A 386 -12.21 38.30 -2.15
C LEU A 386 -13.63 38.86 -2.32
N GLN A 387 -14.65 38.02 -2.43
CA GLN A 387 -16.06 38.42 -2.56
C GLN A 387 -16.57 39.13 -1.30
N ALA A 388 -16.11 38.70 -0.13
CA ALA A 388 -16.41 39.37 1.15
C ALA A 388 -15.59 40.66 1.39
N GLY A 389 -14.77 41.08 0.41
CA GLY A 389 -14.02 42.33 0.44
C GLY A 389 -12.71 42.27 1.21
N ALA A 390 -12.12 41.07 1.38
CA ALA A 390 -10.75 40.96 1.86
C ALA A 390 -9.77 41.25 0.71
N ASP A 391 -8.65 41.87 1.02
CA ASP A 391 -7.54 42.07 0.09
C ASP A 391 -6.49 40.95 0.24
N GLU A 392 -5.52 40.92 -0.68
CA GLU A 392 -4.46 39.92 -0.71
C GLU A 392 -3.58 39.95 0.55
N GLU A 393 -3.33 41.16 1.11
CA GLU A 393 -2.51 41.33 2.31
C GLU A 393 -3.21 40.69 3.53
N GLN A 394 -4.52 40.93 3.69
CA GLN A 394 -5.33 40.34 4.76
C GLN A 394 -5.40 38.79 4.64
N MET A 395 -5.55 38.27 3.42
CA MET A 395 -5.55 36.82 3.17
C MET A 395 -4.20 36.21 3.52
N MET A 396 -3.09 36.83 3.12
CA MET A 396 -1.75 36.37 3.47
C MET A 396 -1.49 36.42 4.98
N GLU A 397 -1.98 37.46 5.67
CA GLU A 397 -1.87 37.55 7.12
C GLU A 397 -2.64 36.43 7.81
N ALA A 398 -3.84 36.06 7.36
CA ALA A 398 -4.61 34.91 7.87
C ALA A 398 -3.84 33.60 7.69
N VAL A 399 -3.17 33.41 6.55
CA VAL A 399 -2.31 32.23 6.31
C VAL A 399 -1.10 32.23 7.24
N HIS A 400 -0.46 33.39 7.48
CA HIS A 400 0.67 33.50 8.41
C HIS A 400 0.25 33.20 9.86
N VAL A 401 -0.94 33.61 10.28
CA VAL A 401 -1.48 33.27 11.60
C VAL A 401 -1.65 31.75 11.71
N ALA A 402 -2.22 31.09 10.70
CA ALA A 402 -2.35 29.63 10.68
C ALA A 402 -0.98 28.93 10.76
N ALA A 403 0.00 29.42 10.01
CA ALA A 403 1.37 28.89 10.01
C ALA A 403 2.03 29.07 11.39
N ALA A 404 1.87 30.22 12.04
CA ALA A 404 2.41 30.50 13.37
C ALA A 404 1.81 29.57 14.43
N VAL A 405 0.48 29.35 14.41
CA VAL A 405 -0.20 28.43 15.32
C VAL A 405 0.28 26.99 15.11
N LYS A 406 0.42 26.56 13.85
CA LYS A 406 0.93 25.23 13.49
C LYS A 406 2.39 25.04 13.95
N ALA A 407 3.25 26.06 13.77
CA ALA A 407 4.61 26.07 14.29
C ALA A 407 4.64 26.00 15.82
N GLY A 408 3.80 26.78 16.49
CA GLY A 408 3.64 26.72 17.95
C GLY A 408 3.29 25.33 18.46
N THR A 409 2.38 24.63 17.78
CA THR A 409 2.03 23.25 18.08
C THR A 409 3.25 22.33 17.96
N THR A 410 4.06 22.47 16.92
CA THR A 410 5.30 21.70 16.74
C THR A 410 6.29 21.99 17.86
N LEU A 411 6.49 23.26 18.22
CA LEU A 411 7.43 23.67 19.27
C LEU A 411 7.04 23.19 20.66
N ILE A 412 5.74 23.12 21.00
CA ILE A 412 5.31 22.64 22.33
C ILE A 412 5.67 21.16 22.52
N TYR A 413 5.69 20.36 21.45
CA TYR A 413 6.14 18.97 21.53
C TYR A 413 7.64 18.84 21.82
N ALA A 414 8.47 19.87 21.58
CA ALA A 414 9.87 19.90 21.99
C ALA A 414 10.06 19.78 23.53
N ARG A 415 9.02 20.12 24.32
CA ARG A 415 9.01 19.86 25.78
C ARG A 415 9.02 18.37 26.11
N GLN A 416 8.51 17.51 25.24
CA GLN A 416 8.60 16.06 25.44
C GLN A 416 10.03 15.60 25.21
N MET A 417 10.70 16.09 24.18
CA MET A 417 12.12 15.83 23.94
C MET A 417 12.98 16.27 25.12
N GLN A 418 12.78 17.51 25.65
CA GLN A 418 13.53 17.99 26.81
C GLN A 418 13.35 17.09 28.03
N ARG A 419 12.10 16.69 28.35
CA ARG A 419 11.83 15.75 29.46
C ARG A 419 12.52 14.40 29.27
N GLN A 420 12.68 13.93 28.04
CA GLN A 420 13.38 12.69 27.77
C GLN A 420 14.89 12.85 27.94
N VAL A 421 15.46 13.96 27.47
CA VAL A 421 16.88 14.29 27.70
C VAL A 421 17.17 14.34 29.20
N ASP A 422 16.34 15.04 29.99
CA ASP A 422 16.50 15.15 31.44
C ASP A 422 16.52 13.78 32.14
N LYS A 423 15.69 12.83 31.66
CA LYS A 423 15.66 11.46 32.21
C LYS A 423 16.90 10.62 31.88
N ILE A 424 17.57 10.90 30.76
CA ILE A 424 18.74 10.14 30.31
C ILE A 424 20.02 10.73 30.89
N THR A 425 20.03 12.03 31.16
CA THR A 425 21.21 12.75 31.65
C THR A 425 21.28 12.90 33.17
N MET A 426 20.24 12.52 33.90
CA MET A 426 20.23 12.33 35.38
C MET A 426 20.59 10.89 35.74
#